data_2f2a25f716075b93d2f226eae4371e63
#
_entry.id   2f2a25f716075b93d2f226eae4371e63
#
_cell.length_a   1.000
_cell.length_b   1.000
_cell.length_c   1.000
_cell.angle_alpha   90.00
_cell.angle_beta   90.00
_cell.angle_gamma   90.00
#
_symmetry.space_group_name_H-M   'P 1'
#
loop_
_entity.id
_entity.type
_entity.pdbx_description
1 polymer ?
#
loop_
_entity_poly.entity_id
_entity_poly.type
_entity_poly.pdbx_seq_one_letter_code
_entity_poly.pdbx_strand_id
1 'polypeptide(L)'
;IYLAIREVSENWKVSQVHRVLDQHEFMRENTLGVLTKCDKTRNGPIHHALNDETDAINRGPHKYVLTSNLPVVGNDLKAQAAAECAFFEEEGFGKLVREGRATCDALVAKIGTIYNAYLLDTWVPTTYRLLDARKRQLEADIVALGVPLEGDPTLQGSVSHTAMELVNGFVEREFENVVQTVL
;
A
#
# COMPACT_ATOMS: atom_id res chain seq x y z
N ILE A 1 -0.17 -1.77 -2.99
CA ILE A 1 -1.61 -1.81 -2.62
C ILE A 1 -2.35 -0.86 -3.54
N TYR A 2 -3.46 -1.32 -4.12
CA TYR A 2 -4.34 -0.52 -4.96
C TYR A 2 -5.67 -0.31 -4.25
N LEU A 3 -6.24 0.87 -4.36
CA LEU A 3 -7.58 1.18 -3.86
C LEU A 3 -8.54 1.32 -5.04
N ALA A 4 -9.50 0.42 -5.12
CA ALA A 4 -10.58 0.45 -6.11
C ALA A 4 -11.79 1.17 -5.52
N ILE A 5 -11.87 2.47 -5.73
CA ILE A 5 -12.91 3.32 -5.15
C ILE A 5 -14.04 3.49 -6.17
N ARG A 6 -15.27 3.19 -5.77
CA ARG A 6 -16.47 3.45 -6.58
C ARG A 6 -17.67 3.83 -5.71
N GLU A 7 -18.63 4.49 -6.31
CA GLU A 7 -19.95 4.67 -5.68
C GLU A 7 -20.72 3.35 -5.66
N VAL A 8 -21.45 3.11 -4.59
CA VAL A 8 -22.25 1.88 -4.46
C VAL A 8 -23.31 1.74 -5.55
N SER A 9 -23.82 2.87 -6.08
CA SER A 9 -24.80 2.92 -7.18
C SER A 9 -24.19 2.65 -8.55
N GLU A 10 -22.87 2.71 -8.70
CA GLU A 10 -22.19 2.52 -9.97
C GLU A 10 -22.15 1.03 -10.35
N ASN A 11 -22.50 0.74 -11.59
CA ASN A 11 -22.34 -0.62 -12.10
C ASN A 11 -20.86 -0.93 -12.36
N TRP A 12 -20.30 -1.87 -11.60
CA TRP A 12 -18.90 -2.24 -11.66
C TRP A 12 -18.46 -2.70 -13.06
N LYS A 13 -19.35 -3.32 -13.86
CA LYS A 13 -19.03 -3.80 -15.23
C LYS A 13 -18.62 -2.70 -16.19
N VAL A 14 -19.03 -1.45 -15.92
CA VAL A 14 -18.67 -0.28 -16.74
C VAL A 14 -17.62 0.60 -16.08
N SER A 15 -17.25 0.30 -14.83
CA SER A 15 -16.24 1.04 -14.08
C SER A 15 -14.87 0.94 -14.73
N GLN A 16 -14.19 2.06 -14.88
CA GLN A 16 -12.81 2.10 -15.41
C GLN A 16 -11.84 1.33 -14.50
N VAL A 17 -12.07 1.36 -13.20
CA VAL A 17 -11.25 0.63 -12.22
C VAL A 17 -11.23 -0.86 -12.53
N HIS A 18 -12.39 -1.46 -12.80
CA HIS A 18 -12.48 -2.89 -13.10
C HIS A 18 -11.82 -3.26 -14.42
N ARG A 19 -11.90 -2.37 -15.42
CA ARG A 19 -11.19 -2.59 -16.69
C ARG A 19 -9.67 -2.68 -16.49
N VAL A 20 -9.12 -1.83 -15.62
CA VAL A 20 -7.69 -1.88 -15.28
C VAL A 20 -7.38 -3.17 -14.52
N LEU A 21 -8.19 -3.55 -13.55
CA LEU A 21 -8.00 -4.80 -12.78
C LEU A 21 -8.11 -6.04 -13.66
N ASP A 22 -8.95 -6.02 -14.68
CA ASP A 22 -9.10 -7.14 -15.63
C ASP A 22 -7.88 -7.31 -16.54
N GLN A 23 -7.17 -6.22 -16.83
CA GLN A 23 -5.94 -6.25 -17.63
C GLN A 23 -4.70 -6.67 -16.81
N HIS A 24 -4.74 -6.56 -15.49
CA HIS A 24 -3.58 -6.76 -14.61
C HIS A 24 -3.91 -7.67 -13.43
N GLU A 25 -3.71 -8.98 -13.62
CA GLU A 25 -4.03 -9.99 -12.60
C GLU A 25 -3.30 -9.75 -11.26
N PHE A 26 -2.04 -9.35 -11.30
CA PHE A 26 -1.27 -9.02 -10.09
C PHE A 26 -1.87 -7.87 -9.27
N MET A 27 -2.62 -6.97 -9.90
CA MET A 27 -3.31 -5.89 -9.18
C MET A 27 -4.48 -6.42 -8.36
N ARG A 28 -5.20 -7.46 -8.83
CA ARG A 28 -6.37 -8.02 -8.14
C ARG A 28 -6.04 -8.53 -6.75
N GLU A 29 -4.92 -9.23 -6.60
CA GLU A 29 -4.49 -9.77 -5.31
C GLU A 29 -4.11 -8.70 -4.30
N ASN A 30 -3.74 -7.52 -4.78
CA ASN A 30 -3.30 -6.39 -3.98
C ASN A 30 -4.31 -5.24 -3.93
N THR A 31 -5.55 -5.48 -4.35
CA THR A 31 -6.59 -4.45 -4.40
C THR A 31 -7.57 -4.58 -3.25
N LEU A 32 -7.77 -3.47 -2.54
CA LEU A 32 -8.85 -3.25 -1.59
C LEU A 32 -9.96 -2.45 -2.26
N GLY A 33 -11.17 -2.97 -2.28
CA GLY A 33 -12.34 -2.25 -2.77
C GLY A 33 -12.89 -1.28 -1.74
N VAL A 34 -13.35 -0.13 -2.19
CA VAL A 34 -14.04 0.86 -1.35
C VAL A 34 -15.36 1.22 -2.00
N LEU A 35 -16.47 0.91 -1.33
CA LEU A 35 -17.80 1.37 -1.74
C LEU A 35 -18.13 2.64 -0.97
N THR A 36 -18.26 3.74 -1.70
CA THR A 36 -18.54 5.06 -1.14
C THR A 36 -20.01 5.44 -1.31
N LYS A 37 -20.45 6.47 -0.60
CA LYS A 37 -21.80 7.03 -0.65
C LYS A 37 -22.89 6.01 -0.31
N CYS A 38 -22.59 5.11 0.62
CA CYS A 38 -23.58 4.12 1.08
C CYS A 38 -24.80 4.77 1.73
N ASP A 39 -24.68 6.00 2.24
CA ASP A 39 -25.75 6.83 2.77
C ASP A 39 -26.78 7.30 1.71
N LYS A 40 -26.41 7.29 0.44
CA LYS A 40 -27.29 7.76 -0.65
C LYS A 40 -28.15 6.67 -1.27
N THR A 41 -27.95 5.43 -0.87
CA THR A 41 -28.68 4.28 -1.41
C THR A 41 -29.29 3.45 -0.30
N ARG A 42 -30.42 2.80 -0.60
CA ARG A 42 -30.98 1.78 0.30
C ARG A 42 -30.15 0.49 0.22
N ASN A 43 -30.37 -0.42 1.16
CA ASN A 43 -29.62 -1.66 1.36
C ASN A 43 -29.45 -2.54 0.09
N GLY A 44 -30.42 -2.56 -0.81
CA GLY A 44 -30.44 -3.43 -1.99
C GLY A 44 -29.17 -3.32 -2.87
N PRO A 45 -28.78 -2.13 -3.34
CA PRO A 45 -27.56 -1.94 -4.13
C PRO A 45 -26.29 -2.35 -3.38
N ILE A 46 -26.22 -2.10 -2.06
CA ILE A 46 -25.07 -2.50 -1.24
C ILE A 46 -24.96 -4.02 -1.18
N HIS A 47 -26.08 -4.72 -0.87
CA HIS A 47 -26.09 -6.19 -0.86
C HIS A 47 -25.75 -6.77 -2.22
N HIS A 48 -26.27 -6.20 -3.30
CA HIS A 48 -25.95 -6.64 -4.65
C HIS A 48 -24.44 -6.50 -4.93
N ALA A 49 -23.85 -5.34 -4.59
CA ALA A 49 -22.42 -5.09 -4.81
C ALA A 49 -21.52 -6.04 -4.00
N LEU A 50 -21.91 -6.37 -2.77
CA LEU A 50 -21.14 -7.25 -1.88
C LEU A 50 -21.23 -8.74 -2.25
N ASN A 51 -22.37 -9.16 -2.84
CA ASN A 51 -22.65 -10.57 -3.14
C ASN A 51 -22.42 -10.93 -4.62
N ASP A 52 -22.01 -9.97 -5.45
CA ASP A 52 -21.72 -10.27 -6.85
C ASP A 52 -20.39 -11.05 -6.96
N GLU A 53 -20.51 -12.37 -7.10
CA GLU A 53 -19.37 -13.28 -7.24
C GLU A 53 -18.62 -13.11 -8.56
N THR A 54 -19.18 -12.38 -9.51
CA THR A 54 -18.50 -12.08 -10.78
C THR A 54 -17.54 -10.89 -10.64
N ASP A 55 -17.71 -10.06 -9.61
CA ASP A 55 -16.82 -8.95 -9.31
C ASP A 55 -15.44 -9.46 -8.82
N ALA A 56 -14.39 -9.05 -9.52
CA ALA A 56 -13.02 -9.45 -9.23
C ALA A 56 -12.58 -9.07 -7.80
N ILE A 57 -13.07 -7.95 -7.25
CA ILE A 57 -12.74 -7.50 -5.90
C ILE A 57 -13.39 -8.40 -4.85
N ASN A 58 -14.64 -8.84 -5.06
CA ASN A 58 -15.30 -9.76 -4.14
C ASN A 58 -14.62 -11.14 -4.07
N ARG A 59 -13.97 -11.56 -5.16
CA ARG A 59 -13.15 -12.79 -5.22
C ARG A 59 -11.75 -12.60 -4.62
N GLY A 60 -11.29 -11.37 -4.53
CA GLY A 60 -9.97 -11.04 -4.00
C GLY A 60 -9.90 -11.22 -2.46
N PRO A 61 -8.68 -11.24 -1.91
CA PRO A 61 -8.44 -11.47 -0.48
C PRO A 61 -8.94 -10.32 0.41
N HIS A 62 -8.94 -9.10 -0.12
CA HIS A 62 -9.22 -7.91 0.69
C HIS A 62 -10.69 -7.49 0.67
N LYS A 63 -11.43 -7.82 -0.39
CA LYS A 63 -12.86 -7.52 -0.57
C LYS A 63 -13.18 -6.02 -0.48
N TYR A 64 -14.46 -5.69 -0.35
CA TYR A 64 -14.93 -4.32 -0.18
C TYR A 64 -15.00 -3.89 1.29
N VAL A 65 -14.68 -2.61 1.51
CA VAL A 65 -15.04 -1.86 2.72
C VAL A 65 -16.07 -0.80 2.35
N LEU A 66 -17.11 -0.68 3.14
CA LEU A 66 -18.19 0.28 2.99
C LEU A 66 -17.83 1.59 3.70
N THR A 67 -18.09 2.72 3.06
CA THR A 67 -17.95 4.03 3.69
C THR A 67 -19.15 4.92 3.38
N SER A 68 -19.49 5.79 4.33
CA SER A 68 -20.51 6.81 4.18
C SER A 68 -19.97 8.16 4.65
N ASN A 69 -20.51 9.25 4.12
CA ASN A 69 -20.15 10.60 4.52
C ASN A 69 -21.40 11.32 5.01
N LEU A 70 -21.81 10.98 6.22
CA LEU A 70 -22.98 11.57 6.83
C LEU A 70 -22.71 13.02 7.25
N PRO A 71 -23.65 13.93 7.01
CA PRO A 71 -23.53 15.30 7.48
C PRO A 71 -23.61 15.35 9.00
N VAL A 72 -22.54 15.76 9.64
CA VAL A 72 -22.48 16.01 11.08
C VAL A 72 -22.29 17.50 11.33
N VAL A 73 -22.97 18.02 12.33
CA VAL A 73 -22.85 19.43 12.71
C VAL A 73 -21.48 19.67 13.33
N GLY A 74 -20.68 20.50 12.69
CA GLY A 74 -19.28 20.76 13.07
C GLY A 74 -18.30 19.75 12.44
N ASN A 75 -17.02 20.02 12.58
CA ASN A 75 -15.94 19.15 12.10
C ASN A 75 -15.48 18.16 13.16
N ASP A 76 -16.39 17.58 13.93
CA ASP A 76 -16.06 16.57 14.94
C ASP A 76 -15.94 15.18 14.30
N LEU A 77 -14.70 14.75 14.07
CA LEU A 77 -14.39 13.45 13.48
C LEU A 77 -14.90 12.27 14.32
N LYS A 78 -14.94 12.43 15.66
CA LYS A 78 -15.46 11.37 16.54
C LYS A 78 -16.97 11.24 16.41
N ALA A 79 -17.68 12.35 16.34
CA ALA A 79 -19.12 12.36 16.12
C ALA A 79 -19.45 11.79 14.72
N GLN A 80 -18.64 12.09 13.71
CA GLN A 80 -18.80 11.54 12.38
C GLN A 80 -18.58 10.01 12.35
N ALA A 81 -17.53 9.51 12.99
CA ALA A 81 -17.28 8.07 13.10
C ALA A 81 -18.39 7.33 13.83
N ALA A 82 -18.91 7.91 14.92
CA ALA A 82 -20.05 7.36 15.66
C ALA A 82 -21.34 7.32 14.82
N ALA A 83 -21.62 8.40 14.08
CA ALA A 83 -22.80 8.47 13.19
C ALA A 83 -22.68 7.45 12.04
N GLU A 84 -21.50 7.27 11.46
CA GLU A 84 -21.26 6.29 10.41
C GLU A 84 -21.47 4.86 10.93
N CYS A 85 -20.95 4.56 12.12
CA CYS A 85 -21.14 3.26 12.76
C CYS A 85 -22.63 2.96 13.02
N ALA A 86 -23.35 3.91 13.63
CA ALA A 86 -24.78 3.79 13.89
C ALA A 86 -25.58 3.59 12.59
N PHE A 87 -25.28 4.35 11.54
CA PHE A 87 -25.90 4.19 10.23
C PHE A 87 -25.77 2.74 9.70
N PHE A 88 -24.57 2.19 9.70
CA PHE A 88 -24.38 0.82 9.19
C PHE A 88 -25.03 -0.24 10.09
N GLU A 89 -25.14 -0.01 11.38
CA GLU A 89 -25.86 -0.91 12.29
C GLU A 89 -27.37 -0.88 12.03
N GLU A 90 -27.96 0.32 11.90
CA GLU A 90 -29.39 0.52 11.62
C GLU A 90 -29.80 -0.04 10.25
N GLU A 91 -28.94 0.09 9.25
CA GLU A 91 -29.15 -0.44 7.90
C GLU A 91 -28.91 -1.95 7.78
N GLY A 92 -28.61 -2.63 8.89
CA GLY A 92 -28.46 -4.10 8.95
C GLY A 92 -27.04 -4.59 8.61
N PHE A 93 -26.06 -3.73 8.49
CA PHE A 93 -24.66 -4.08 8.22
C PHE A 93 -23.79 -4.22 9.47
N GLY A 94 -24.38 -4.32 10.66
CA GLY A 94 -23.63 -4.45 11.93
C GLY A 94 -22.65 -5.62 11.97
N LYS A 95 -22.89 -6.70 11.20
CA LYS A 95 -21.90 -7.77 11.02
C LYS A 95 -20.63 -7.25 10.34
N LEU A 96 -20.75 -6.45 9.29
CA LEU A 96 -19.62 -5.89 8.56
C LEU A 96 -18.85 -4.87 9.40
N VAL A 97 -19.54 -4.10 10.24
CA VAL A 97 -18.89 -3.21 11.23
C VAL A 97 -17.98 -4.02 12.15
N ARG A 98 -18.50 -5.11 12.74
CA ARG A 98 -17.71 -5.99 13.62
C ARG A 98 -16.56 -6.71 12.91
N GLU A 99 -16.71 -6.99 11.63
CA GLU A 99 -15.66 -7.59 10.78
C GLU A 99 -14.61 -6.57 10.30
N GLY A 100 -14.75 -5.28 10.63
CA GLY A 100 -13.87 -4.22 10.13
C GLY A 100 -13.97 -4.01 8.62
N ARG A 101 -15.21 -4.13 8.08
CA ARG A 101 -15.52 -3.97 6.65
C ARG A 101 -16.54 -2.88 6.37
N ALA A 102 -16.90 -2.11 7.37
CA ALA A 102 -17.75 -0.93 7.23
C ALA A 102 -17.22 0.15 8.17
N THR A 103 -17.19 1.36 7.73
CA THR A 103 -16.75 2.63 8.28
C THR A 103 -15.39 3.12 7.73
N CYS A 104 -15.17 4.41 7.77
CA CYS A 104 -13.90 5.04 7.39
C CYS A 104 -12.76 4.59 8.32
N ASP A 105 -13.01 4.43 9.61
CA ASP A 105 -12.01 3.92 10.57
C ASP A 105 -11.59 2.50 10.24
N ALA A 106 -12.54 1.64 9.86
CA ALA A 106 -12.25 0.28 9.41
C ALA A 106 -11.42 0.27 8.11
N LEU A 107 -11.69 1.20 7.20
CA LEU A 107 -10.89 1.36 5.98
C LEU A 107 -9.44 1.72 6.31
N VAL A 108 -9.24 2.71 7.17
CA VAL A 108 -7.88 3.15 7.60
C VAL A 108 -7.13 2.01 8.28
N ALA A 109 -7.79 1.31 9.22
CA ALA A 109 -7.19 0.17 9.90
C ALA A 109 -6.80 -0.96 8.93
N LYS A 110 -7.66 -1.25 7.94
CA LYS A 110 -7.41 -2.28 6.95
C LYS A 110 -6.26 -1.92 6.00
N ILE A 111 -6.20 -0.66 5.54
CA ILE A 111 -5.07 -0.16 4.76
C ILE A 111 -3.76 -0.33 5.55
N GLY A 112 -3.76 0.08 6.83
CA GLY A 112 -2.60 -0.08 7.71
C GLY A 112 -2.16 -1.54 7.86
N THR A 113 -3.11 -2.46 8.05
CA THR A 113 -2.82 -3.90 8.14
C THR A 113 -2.19 -4.45 6.87
N ILE A 114 -2.78 -4.15 5.70
CA ILE A 114 -2.26 -4.63 4.40
C ILE A 114 -0.90 -4.01 4.12
N TYR A 115 -0.72 -2.72 4.41
CA TYR A 115 0.54 -2.03 4.20
C TYR A 115 1.66 -2.60 5.08
N ASN A 116 1.38 -2.83 6.37
CA ASN A 116 2.35 -3.44 7.28
C ASN A 116 2.72 -4.86 6.87
N ALA A 117 1.75 -5.68 6.45
CA ALA A 117 2.03 -7.00 5.92
C ALA A 117 2.93 -6.92 4.68
N TYR A 118 2.63 -6.03 3.73
CA TYR A 118 3.48 -5.82 2.56
C TYR A 118 4.91 -5.40 2.93
N LEU A 119 5.05 -4.48 3.88
CA LEU A 119 6.38 -4.06 4.34
C LEU A 119 7.17 -5.23 4.92
N LEU A 120 6.56 -6.00 5.82
CA LEU A 120 7.24 -7.09 6.53
C LEU A 120 7.49 -8.31 5.64
N ASP A 121 6.52 -8.69 4.81
CA ASP A 121 6.57 -9.96 4.07
C ASP A 121 7.23 -9.82 2.69
N THR A 122 7.25 -8.61 2.13
CA THR A 122 7.72 -8.39 0.76
C THR A 122 8.85 -7.36 0.69
N TRP A 123 8.61 -6.14 1.15
CA TRP A 123 9.54 -5.03 0.94
C TRP A 123 10.83 -5.21 1.75
N VAL A 124 10.73 -5.48 3.05
CA VAL A 124 11.90 -5.65 3.93
C VAL A 124 12.79 -6.80 3.45
N PRO A 125 12.28 -8.05 3.23
CA PRO A 125 13.12 -9.15 2.75
C PRO A 125 13.73 -8.90 1.38
N THR A 126 13.01 -8.22 0.50
CA THR A 126 13.52 -7.89 -0.86
C THR A 126 14.63 -6.87 -0.78
N THR A 127 14.45 -5.81 0.02
CA THR A 127 15.46 -4.78 0.24
C THR A 127 16.73 -5.36 0.87
N TYR A 128 16.58 -6.21 1.88
CA TYR A 128 17.74 -6.90 2.48
C TYR A 128 18.50 -7.74 1.47
N ARG A 129 17.82 -8.51 0.62
CA ARG A 129 18.48 -9.30 -0.44
C ARG A 129 19.24 -8.43 -1.44
N LEU A 130 18.67 -7.30 -1.83
CA LEU A 130 19.34 -6.35 -2.75
C LEU A 130 20.55 -5.71 -2.09
N LEU A 131 20.45 -5.30 -0.83
CA LEU A 131 21.57 -4.73 -0.09
C LEU A 131 22.70 -5.75 0.12
N ASP A 132 22.37 -7.00 0.47
CA ASP A 132 23.34 -8.06 0.64
C ASP A 132 24.05 -8.40 -0.68
N ALA A 133 23.32 -8.49 -1.78
CA ALA A 133 23.89 -8.68 -3.11
C ALA A 133 24.83 -7.52 -3.49
N ARG A 134 24.42 -6.28 -3.21
CA ARG A 134 25.28 -5.11 -3.49
C ARG A 134 26.51 -5.08 -2.62
N LYS A 135 26.38 -5.42 -1.34
CA LYS A 135 27.52 -5.55 -0.42
C LYS A 135 28.54 -6.56 -0.95
N ARG A 136 28.09 -7.77 -1.33
CA ARG A 136 28.98 -8.79 -1.91
C ARG A 136 29.68 -8.31 -3.18
N GLN A 137 28.96 -7.58 -4.04
CA GLN A 137 29.55 -7.02 -5.23
C GLN A 137 30.66 -6.01 -4.91
N LEU A 138 30.42 -5.11 -3.95
CA LEU A 138 31.40 -4.13 -3.50
C LEU A 138 32.62 -4.80 -2.85
N GLU A 139 32.41 -5.84 -2.04
CA GLU A 139 33.48 -6.62 -1.45
C GLU A 139 34.34 -7.29 -2.52
N ALA A 140 33.72 -7.84 -3.57
CA ALA A 140 34.43 -8.41 -4.71
C ALA A 140 35.20 -7.33 -5.51
N ASP A 141 34.60 -6.18 -5.72
CA ASP A 141 35.25 -5.05 -6.42
C ASP A 141 36.46 -4.55 -5.62
N ILE A 142 36.37 -4.45 -4.30
CA ILE A 142 37.48 -4.10 -3.40
C ILE A 142 38.65 -5.11 -3.54
N VAL A 143 38.30 -6.40 -3.53
CA VAL A 143 39.30 -7.46 -3.72
C VAL A 143 39.96 -7.37 -5.10
N ALA A 144 39.17 -7.09 -6.13
CA ALA A 144 39.68 -6.94 -7.51
C ALA A 144 40.58 -5.72 -7.68
N LEU A 145 40.41 -4.66 -6.90
CA LEU A 145 41.31 -3.48 -6.87
C LEU A 145 42.65 -3.79 -6.21
N GLY A 146 42.82 -4.95 -5.60
CA GLY A 146 44.05 -5.41 -4.97
C GLY A 146 44.18 -5.04 -3.50
N VAL A 147 45.10 -5.74 -2.82
CA VAL A 147 45.39 -5.48 -1.41
C VAL A 147 45.97 -4.07 -1.29
N PRO A 148 45.53 -3.23 -0.34
CA PRO A 148 46.17 -1.96 -0.08
C PRO A 148 47.68 -2.20 0.14
N LEU A 149 48.50 -1.43 -0.54
CA LEU A 149 49.96 -1.48 -0.34
C LEU A 149 50.23 -1.26 1.16
N GLU A 150 50.55 -2.32 1.86
CA GLU A 150 50.97 -2.24 3.25
C GLU A 150 52.29 -1.49 3.27
N GLY A 151 52.32 -0.29 3.82
CA GLY A 151 53.54 0.42 4.11
C GLY A 151 53.58 1.93 3.85
N ASP A 152 52.64 2.52 3.12
CA ASP A 152 52.65 3.97 2.91
C ASP A 152 51.40 4.64 3.51
N PRO A 153 51.53 5.34 4.68
CA PRO A 153 50.39 6.01 5.33
C PRO A 153 49.73 7.09 4.47
N THR A 154 50.48 7.69 3.53
CA THR A 154 49.97 8.73 2.63
C THR A 154 49.08 8.15 1.54
N LEU A 155 49.41 6.95 1.04
CA LEU A 155 48.61 6.22 0.06
C LEU A 155 47.38 5.62 0.69
N GLN A 156 47.45 5.10 1.93
CA GLN A 156 46.26 4.59 2.66
C GLN A 156 45.23 5.69 2.90
N GLY A 157 45.66 6.90 3.28
CA GLY A 157 44.77 8.06 3.45
C GLY A 157 44.06 8.46 2.15
N SER A 158 44.80 8.48 1.04
CA SER A 158 44.28 8.85 -0.29
C SER A 158 43.27 7.81 -0.81
N VAL A 159 43.57 6.52 -0.72
CA VAL A 159 42.68 5.44 -1.18
C VAL A 159 41.41 5.38 -0.31
N SER A 160 41.55 5.54 1.00
CA SER A 160 40.42 5.59 1.91
C SER A 160 39.52 6.79 1.65
N HIS A 161 40.09 7.95 1.35
CA HIS A 161 39.32 9.16 1.03
C HIS A 161 38.56 8.99 -0.30
N THR A 162 39.24 8.52 -1.35
CA THR A 162 38.61 8.31 -2.67
C THR A 162 37.54 7.23 -2.61
N ALA A 163 37.72 6.15 -1.83
CA ALA A 163 36.71 5.12 -1.61
C ALA A 163 35.47 5.68 -0.87
N MET A 164 35.70 6.56 0.10
CA MET A 164 34.64 7.22 0.86
C MET A 164 33.84 8.21 0.00
N GLU A 165 34.51 8.98 -0.85
CA GLU A 165 33.85 9.86 -1.82
C GLU A 165 33.01 9.08 -2.84
N LEU A 166 33.53 7.96 -3.35
CA LEU A 166 32.79 7.08 -4.26
C LEU A 166 31.55 6.47 -3.58
N VAL A 167 31.68 6.02 -2.35
CA VAL A 167 30.54 5.46 -1.57
C VAL A 167 29.51 6.54 -1.29
N ASN A 168 29.92 7.72 -0.85
CA ASN A 168 28.99 8.82 -0.58
C ASN A 168 28.27 9.27 -1.85
N GLY A 169 28.99 9.47 -2.96
CA GLY A 169 28.38 9.84 -4.24
C GLY A 169 27.49 8.74 -4.86
N PHE A 170 27.70 7.49 -4.47
CA PHE A 170 26.82 6.40 -4.83
C PHE A 170 25.55 6.42 -3.98
N VAL A 171 25.69 6.55 -2.66
CA VAL A 171 24.54 6.60 -1.72
C VAL A 171 23.62 7.77 -2.06
N GLU A 172 24.16 8.94 -2.35
CA GLU A 172 23.38 10.11 -2.77
C GLU A 172 22.61 9.85 -4.07
N ARG A 173 23.24 9.29 -5.10
CA ARG A 173 22.57 8.97 -6.39
C ARG A 173 21.49 7.91 -6.25
N GLU A 174 21.75 6.86 -5.49
CA GLU A 174 20.75 5.80 -5.29
C GLU A 174 19.58 6.29 -4.43
N PHE A 175 19.84 7.15 -3.45
CA PHE A 175 18.79 7.78 -2.66
C PHE A 175 17.92 8.70 -3.52
N GLU A 176 18.50 9.53 -4.39
CA GLU A 176 17.75 10.37 -5.33
C GLU A 176 16.94 9.52 -6.33
N ASN A 177 17.50 8.43 -6.86
CA ASN A 177 16.79 7.52 -7.76
C ASN A 177 15.60 6.85 -7.06
N VAL A 178 15.75 6.43 -5.81
CA VAL A 178 14.65 5.84 -5.02
C VAL A 178 13.56 6.88 -4.75
N VAL A 179 13.93 8.10 -4.39
CA VAL A 179 12.97 9.19 -4.13
C VAL A 179 12.20 9.56 -5.41
N GLN A 180 12.87 9.63 -6.57
CA GLN A 180 12.20 9.91 -7.85
C GLN A 180 11.33 8.76 -8.36
N THR A 181 11.56 7.55 -7.91
CA THR A 181 10.76 6.37 -8.33
C THR A 181 9.52 6.19 -7.44
N VAL A 182 9.53 6.78 -6.24
CA VAL A 182 8.45 6.63 -5.23
C VAL A 182 7.50 7.84 -5.21
N LEU A 183 7.88 8.98 -5.78
CA LEU A 183 7.05 10.17 -5.97
C LEU A 183 6.45 10.22 -7.37
#